data_3c9474c4eab6229665b186faeb4d5488
#
_entry.id   3c9474c4eab6229665b186faeb4d5488
#
_cell.length_a   1.000
_cell.length_b   1.000
_cell.length_c   1.000
_cell.angle_alpha   90.00
_cell.angle_beta   90.00
_cell.angle_gamma   90.00
#
_symmetry.space_group_name_H-M   'P 1'
#
loop_
_entity.id
_entity.type
_entity.pdbx_description
1 polymer ?
#
loop_
_entity_poly.entity_id
_entity_poly.type
_entity_poly.pdbx_seq_one_letter_code
_entity_poly.pdbx_strand_id
1 'polypeptide(L)'
;KNAYYSWRDYKIPTEVAAIEAIKTITPTDGKTLVEMQRWLLQEKRTQAWDTPLNSVNAIWAFMNNGNWLMQNGEHATLMLDNKPLQITQPTAGLGYVKATQPVDFQSSENHDLVISKTSTGTSWGAVYAQLFQTSTDISDASSGLKIKREVIVDSVLLKRGKTLKVG
;
A
#
# COMPACT_ATOMS: atom_id res chain seq x y z
N LYS A 1 -15.99 4.10 32.72
CA LYS A 1 -14.96 3.98 31.63
C LYS A 1 -14.78 5.37 31.04
N ASN A 2 -13.74 6.08 31.43
CA ASN A 2 -13.39 7.34 30.80
C ASN A 2 -12.73 7.04 29.46
N ALA A 3 -13.46 7.20 28.38
CA ALA A 3 -12.87 7.20 27.04
C ALA A 3 -12.09 8.51 26.89
N TYR A 4 -10.79 8.44 27.04
CA TYR A 4 -9.92 9.56 26.71
C TYR A 4 -9.75 9.60 25.21
N TYR A 5 -10.53 10.45 24.56
CA TYR A 5 -10.32 10.77 23.16
C TYR A 5 -9.10 11.70 23.05
N SER A 6 -8.01 11.17 22.54
CA SER A 6 -6.82 11.97 22.27
C SER A 6 -6.62 12.11 20.76
N TRP A 7 -5.83 13.11 20.34
CA TRP A 7 -5.43 13.25 18.95
C TRP A 7 -4.78 11.96 18.38
N ARG A 8 -4.23 11.11 19.26
CA ARG A 8 -3.67 9.81 18.88
C ARG A 8 -4.72 8.83 18.39
N ASP A 9 -5.96 8.97 18.86
CA ASP A 9 -7.07 8.11 18.47
C ASP A 9 -7.69 8.57 17.14
N TYR A 10 -7.39 9.81 16.74
CA TYR A 10 -7.90 10.45 15.53
C TYR A 10 -6.79 10.88 14.57
N LYS A 11 -5.74 10.09 14.44
CA LYS A 11 -4.57 10.42 13.61
C LYS A 11 -4.95 10.87 12.20
N ILE A 12 -5.75 10.07 11.51
CA ILE A 12 -6.11 10.33 10.10
C ILE A 12 -6.96 11.59 9.96
N PRO A 13 -8.06 11.77 10.72
CA PRO A 13 -8.82 13.02 10.65
C PRO A 13 -8.02 14.26 11.03
N THR A 14 -7.11 14.15 12.00
CA THR A 14 -6.25 15.26 12.42
C THR A 14 -5.29 15.67 11.31
N GLU A 15 -4.65 14.69 10.66
CA GLU A 15 -3.74 14.94 9.54
C GLU A 15 -4.47 15.54 8.34
N VAL A 16 -5.67 15.04 8.03
CA VAL A 16 -6.50 15.60 6.95
C VAL A 16 -6.87 17.05 7.24
N ALA A 17 -7.29 17.36 8.46
CA ALA A 17 -7.59 18.74 8.86
C ALA A 17 -6.35 19.65 8.78
N ALA A 18 -5.18 19.15 9.16
CA ALA A 18 -3.94 19.89 9.03
C ALA A 18 -3.56 20.14 7.57
N ILE A 19 -3.74 19.15 6.68
CA ILE A 19 -3.55 19.32 5.24
C ILE A 19 -4.47 20.42 4.69
N GLU A 20 -5.73 20.44 5.06
CA GLU A 20 -6.69 21.47 4.64
C GLU A 20 -6.31 22.86 5.18
N ALA A 21 -5.88 22.94 6.43
CA ALA A 21 -5.39 24.18 7.03
C ALA A 21 -4.17 24.74 6.27
N ILE A 22 -3.17 23.92 5.98
CA ILE A 22 -1.98 24.35 5.24
C ILE A 22 -2.35 24.80 3.83
N LYS A 23 -3.22 24.08 3.13
CA LYS A 23 -3.71 24.51 1.82
C LYS A 23 -4.36 25.88 1.84
N THR A 24 -5.04 26.21 2.94
CA THR A 24 -5.75 27.48 3.08
C THR A 24 -4.83 28.61 3.53
N ILE A 25 -3.93 28.34 4.48
CA ILE A 25 -3.10 29.37 5.12
C ILE A 25 -1.81 29.59 4.36
N THR A 26 -1.17 28.53 3.89
CA THR A 26 0.12 28.57 3.19
C THR A 26 0.07 27.73 1.88
N PRO A 27 -0.73 28.13 0.89
CA PRO A 27 -0.94 27.33 -0.33
C PRO A 27 0.34 27.13 -1.17
N THR A 28 1.38 27.91 -0.92
CA THR A 28 2.68 27.80 -1.59
C THR A 28 3.60 26.76 -0.97
N ASP A 29 3.28 26.21 0.21
CA ASP A 29 4.08 25.19 0.88
C ASP A 29 3.75 23.78 0.34
N GLY A 30 4.04 23.57 -0.92
CA GLY A 30 3.82 22.28 -1.57
C GLY A 30 4.67 21.15 -0.98
N LYS A 31 5.83 21.45 -0.41
CA LYS A 31 6.72 20.44 0.18
C LYS A 31 6.07 19.81 1.40
N THR A 32 5.60 20.61 2.35
CA THR A 32 4.93 20.11 3.55
C THR A 32 3.67 19.33 3.19
N LEU A 33 2.87 19.81 2.23
CA LEU A 33 1.69 19.09 1.76
C LEU A 33 2.02 17.70 1.22
N VAL A 34 3.05 17.57 0.40
CA VAL A 34 3.47 16.27 -0.15
C VAL A 34 3.96 15.34 0.96
N GLU A 35 4.70 15.83 1.93
CA GLU A 35 5.18 15.03 3.07
C GLU A 35 4.02 14.52 3.93
N MET A 36 3.03 15.36 4.21
CA MET A 36 1.83 14.98 4.95
C MET A 36 0.99 13.94 4.20
N GLN A 37 0.78 14.13 2.92
CA GLN A 37 0.10 13.14 2.07
C GLN A 37 0.88 11.82 2.01
N ARG A 38 2.21 11.87 1.94
CA ARG A 38 3.06 10.67 2.02
C ARG A 38 2.87 9.93 3.33
N TRP A 39 2.79 10.66 4.44
CA TRP A 39 2.51 10.06 5.75
C TRP A 39 1.15 9.35 5.76
N LEU A 40 0.09 9.96 5.22
CA LEU A 40 -1.22 9.31 5.09
C LEU A 40 -1.13 7.98 4.33
N LEU A 41 -0.32 7.91 3.27
CA LEU A 41 -0.12 6.66 2.53
C LEU A 41 0.63 5.60 3.34
N GLN A 42 1.58 6.02 4.19
CA GLN A 42 2.31 5.10 5.06
C GLN A 42 1.42 4.51 6.17
N GLU A 43 0.47 5.30 6.68
CA GLU A 43 -0.52 4.82 7.66
C GLU A 43 -1.56 3.86 7.06
N LYS A 44 -1.64 3.78 5.75
CA LYS A 44 -2.53 2.86 5.05
C LYS A 44 -2.05 1.41 5.25
N ARG A 45 -2.88 0.60 5.88
CA ARG A 45 -2.62 -0.83 6.06
C ARG A 45 -3.30 -1.62 4.94
N THR A 46 -2.53 -2.46 4.26
CA THR A 46 -3.04 -3.23 3.12
C THR A 46 -3.63 -2.34 2.02
N GLN A 47 -4.92 -2.34 1.80
CA GLN A 47 -5.57 -1.54 0.76
C GLN A 47 -6.49 -0.43 1.29
N ALA A 48 -6.64 -0.33 2.60
CA ALA A 48 -7.51 0.67 3.24
C ALA A 48 -6.89 1.18 4.54
N TRP A 49 -7.38 2.32 5.01
CA TRP A 49 -7.11 2.78 6.37
C TRP A 49 -7.97 1.99 7.36
N ASP A 50 -7.70 2.14 8.65
CA ASP A 50 -8.29 1.35 9.73
C ASP A 50 -9.82 1.38 9.81
N THR A 51 -10.44 2.46 9.33
CA THR A 51 -11.90 2.57 9.25
C THR A 51 -12.35 3.09 7.88
N PRO A 52 -13.60 2.80 7.46
CA PRO A 52 -14.17 3.37 6.24
C PRO A 52 -14.19 4.91 6.26
N LEU A 53 -14.48 5.51 7.41
CA LEU A 53 -14.50 6.97 7.56
C LEU A 53 -13.09 7.56 7.34
N ASN A 54 -12.07 6.95 7.92
CA ASN A 54 -10.69 7.35 7.73
C ASN A 54 -10.23 7.17 6.28
N SER A 55 -10.71 6.14 5.61
CA SER A 55 -10.46 5.95 4.17
C SER A 55 -11.06 7.08 3.33
N VAL A 56 -12.29 7.48 3.61
CA VAL A 56 -12.94 8.62 2.92
C VAL A 56 -12.19 9.92 3.18
N ASN A 57 -11.85 10.21 4.43
CA ASN A 57 -11.11 11.42 4.81
C ASN A 57 -9.74 11.47 4.14
N ALA A 58 -9.00 10.38 4.16
CA ALA A 58 -7.69 10.32 3.51
C ALA A 58 -7.80 10.49 2.00
N ILE A 59 -8.75 9.83 1.33
CA ILE A 59 -9.01 10.02 -0.10
C ILE A 59 -9.34 11.48 -0.39
N TRP A 60 -10.19 12.10 0.41
CA TRP A 60 -10.53 13.51 0.28
C TRP A 60 -9.28 14.42 0.34
N ALA A 61 -8.35 14.16 1.25
CA ALA A 61 -7.12 14.94 1.36
C ALA A 61 -6.26 14.87 0.09
N PHE A 62 -6.30 13.75 -0.65
CA PHE A 62 -5.64 13.63 -1.95
C PHE A 62 -6.44 14.32 -3.06
N MET A 63 -7.74 14.18 -3.06
CA MET A 63 -8.62 14.73 -4.11
C MET A 63 -8.72 16.24 -4.09
N ASN A 64 -8.68 16.84 -2.92
CA ASN A 64 -8.89 18.28 -2.74
C ASN A 64 -7.74 19.15 -3.29
N ASN A 65 -6.74 18.58 -3.95
CA ASN A 65 -5.73 19.30 -4.71
C ASN A 65 -6.23 19.84 -6.06
N GLY A 66 -7.50 19.74 -6.35
CA GLY A 66 -8.23 20.48 -7.39
C GLY A 66 -7.97 20.09 -8.84
N ASN A 67 -6.77 19.68 -9.21
CA ASN A 67 -6.40 19.53 -10.62
C ASN A 67 -6.23 18.09 -11.13
N TRP A 68 -6.22 17.10 -10.26
CA TRP A 68 -5.93 15.73 -10.65
C TRP A 68 -7.09 15.06 -11.42
N LEU A 69 -8.34 15.47 -11.18
CA LEU A 69 -9.51 15.02 -11.95
C LEU A 69 -9.58 15.63 -13.35
N MET A 70 -8.90 16.75 -13.57
CA MET A 70 -8.99 17.54 -14.79
C MET A 70 -7.81 17.33 -15.75
N GLN A 71 -6.79 16.59 -15.36
CA GLN A 71 -5.64 16.33 -16.23
C GLN A 71 -6.00 15.22 -17.23
N ASN A 72 -6.39 15.68 -18.41
CA ASN A 72 -6.71 14.82 -19.55
C ASN A 72 -5.53 13.91 -19.89
N GLY A 73 -5.71 12.62 -19.66
CA GLY A 73 -5.09 11.58 -20.48
C GLY A 73 -3.62 11.27 -20.29
N GLU A 74 -2.86 12.04 -19.53
CA GLU A 74 -1.44 11.75 -19.32
C GLU A 74 -1.26 10.77 -18.15
N HIS A 75 -1.09 9.51 -18.50
CA HIS A 75 -0.79 8.45 -17.55
C HIS A 75 0.71 8.28 -17.38
N ALA A 76 1.11 7.80 -16.21
CA ALA A 76 2.48 7.35 -16.04
C ALA A 76 2.77 6.18 -16.99
N THR A 77 3.94 6.21 -17.60
CA THR A 77 4.45 5.08 -18.39
C THR A 77 5.18 4.13 -17.46
N LEU A 78 4.83 2.86 -17.54
CA LEU A 78 5.41 1.80 -16.73
C LEU A 78 6.23 0.88 -17.61
N MET A 79 7.48 0.68 -17.29
CA MET A 79 8.37 -0.25 -17.99
C MET A 79 9.00 -1.22 -16.99
N LEU A 80 9.01 -2.49 -17.30
CA LEU A 80 9.70 -3.52 -16.55
C LEU A 80 10.76 -4.15 -17.46
N ASP A 81 12.01 -4.12 -17.02
CA ASP A 81 13.16 -4.65 -17.79
C ASP A 81 13.21 -4.11 -19.23
N ASN A 82 13.03 -2.79 -19.36
CA ASN A 82 12.96 -2.07 -20.64
C ASN A 82 11.79 -2.46 -21.55
N LYS A 83 10.80 -3.21 -21.06
CA LYS A 83 9.59 -3.56 -21.81
C LYS A 83 8.38 -2.79 -21.26
N PRO A 84 7.55 -2.18 -22.12
CA PRO A 84 6.38 -1.47 -21.66
C PRO A 84 5.38 -2.46 -21.04
N LEU A 85 4.87 -2.12 -19.85
CA LEU A 85 3.81 -2.88 -19.21
C LEU A 85 2.46 -2.58 -19.86
N GLN A 86 1.67 -3.62 -20.05
CA GLN A 86 0.29 -3.46 -20.49
C GLN A 86 -0.53 -2.84 -19.38
N ILE A 87 -0.99 -1.64 -19.59
CA ILE A 87 -1.81 -0.90 -18.65
C ILE A 87 -3.28 -1.26 -18.91
N THR A 88 -4.00 -1.65 -17.86
CA THR A 88 -5.46 -1.73 -17.90
C THR A 88 -6.02 -0.35 -18.20
N GLN A 89 -7.05 -0.27 -19.04
CA GLN A 89 -7.66 1.00 -19.38
C GLN A 89 -7.98 1.79 -18.10
N PRO A 90 -7.58 3.06 -18.04
CA PRO A 90 -7.82 3.87 -16.86
C PRO A 90 -9.32 4.04 -16.64
N THR A 91 -9.75 3.98 -15.40
CA THR A 91 -11.11 4.33 -15.04
C THR A 91 -11.33 5.79 -15.40
N ALA A 92 -12.35 6.06 -16.21
CA ALA A 92 -12.64 7.40 -16.71
C ALA A 92 -12.61 8.45 -15.59
N GLY A 93 -11.83 9.50 -15.78
CA GLY A 93 -11.74 10.65 -14.89
C GLY A 93 -10.84 10.49 -13.66
N LEU A 94 -10.29 9.31 -13.37
CA LEU A 94 -9.48 9.10 -12.15
C LEU A 94 -7.97 9.00 -12.39
N GLY A 95 -7.51 8.96 -13.64
CA GLY A 95 -6.08 8.82 -13.93
C GLY A 95 -5.41 7.58 -13.31
N TYR A 96 -6.21 6.64 -12.80
CA TYR A 96 -5.73 5.42 -12.18
C TYR A 96 -5.33 4.41 -13.25
N VAL A 97 -4.12 3.92 -13.15
CA VAL A 97 -3.61 2.85 -14.01
C VAL A 97 -3.14 1.66 -13.16
N LYS A 98 -3.39 0.48 -13.65
CA LYS A 98 -2.92 -0.77 -13.06
C LYS A 98 -2.26 -1.61 -14.14
N ALA A 99 -1.11 -2.16 -13.83
CA ALA A 99 -0.45 -3.17 -14.63
C ALA A 99 -0.21 -4.41 -13.79
N THR A 100 -0.30 -5.58 -14.40
CA THR A 100 0.02 -6.86 -13.77
C THR A 100 0.85 -7.65 -14.76
N GLN A 101 2.02 -8.09 -14.35
CA GLN A 101 2.95 -8.84 -15.17
C GLN A 101 3.43 -10.08 -14.40
N PRO A 102 3.30 -11.28 -14.96
CA PRO A 102 3.99 -12.45 -14.44
C PRO A 102 5.50 -12.24 -14.54
N VAL A 103 6.21 -12.48 -13.46
CA VAL A 103 7.67 -12.39 -13.38
C VAL A 103 8.18 -13.68 -12.76
N ASP A 104 9.23 -14.24 -13.35
CA ASP A 104 9.90 -15.40 -12.78
C ASP A 104 10.96 -14.92 -11.76
N PHE A 105 10.59 -14.97 -10.49
CA PHE A 105 11.48 -14.62 -9.37
C PHE A 105 12.43 -15.76 -8.97
N GLN A 106 12.43 -16.89 -9.69
CA GLN A 106 13.37 -17.99 -9.41
C GLN A 106 14.76 -17.72 -9.97
N SER A 107 14.83 -16.86 -10.99
CA SER A 107 16.11 -16.31 -11.43
C SER A 107 16.57 -15.27 -10.41
N SER A 108 17.82 -15.36 -9.97
CA SER A 108 18.46 -14.37 -9.08
C SER A 108 18.74 -13.03 -9.80
N GLU A 109 18.01 -12.72 -10.84
CA GLU A 109 18.14 -11.50 -11.63
C GLU A 109 17.39 -10.35 -10.94
N ASN A 110 18.03 -9.20 -10.95
CA ASN A 110 17.36 -7.97 -10.53
C ASN A 110 16.41 -7.52 -11.64
N HIS A 111 15.21 -7.12 -11.28
CA HIS A 111 14.24 -6.54 -12.19
C HIS A 111 14.17 -5.04 -12.02
N ASP A 112 14.27 -4.31 -13.12
CA ASP A 112 14.20 -2.85 -13.12
C ASP A 112 12.80 -2.38 -13.49
N LEU A 113 12.12 -1.71 -12.54
CA LEU A 113 10.86 -1.05 -12.78
C LEU A 113 11.09 0.45 -12.95
N VAL A 114 10.82 0.95 -14.15
CA VAL A 114 10.90 2.38 -14.49
C VAL A 114 9.49 2.95 -14.60
N ILE A 115 9.23 3.99 -13.80
CA ILE A 115 7.98 4.74 -13.82
C ILE A 115 8.29 6.15 -14.27
N SER A 116 7.75 6.55 -15.42
CA SER A 116 7.97 7.87 -16.00
C SER A 116 6.66 8.64 -16.11
N LYS A 117 6.71 9.92 -15.84
CA LYS A 117 5.58 10.83 -15.96
C LYS A 117 6.05 12.16 -16.58
N THR A 118 5.31 12.64 -17.55
CA THR A 118 5.59 13.89 -18.24
C THR A 118 4.76 15.06 -17.71
N SER A 119 3.59 14.78 -17.16
CA SER A 119 2.71 15.81 -16.60
C SER A 119 3.21 16.36 -15.28
N THR A 120 2.88 17.62 -15.00
CA THR A 120 3.15 18.29 -13.73
C THR A 120 2.23 17.77 -12.61
N GLY A 121 2.65 17.93 -11.36
CA GLY A 121 1.89 17.51 -10.20
C GLY A 121 2.36 16.18 -9.60
N THR A 122 1.81 15.83 -8.45
CA THR A 122 2.20 14.65 -7.68
C THR A 122 1.36 13.45 -8.11
N SER A 123 2.01 12.33 -8.35
CA SER A 123 1.36 11.04 -8.56
C SER A 123 1.73 10.07 -7.45
N TRP A 124 0.80 9.22 -7.12
CA TRP A 124 0.97 8.23 -6.07
C TRP A 124 0.82 6.83 -6.67
N GLY A 125 1.58 5.90 -6.18
CA GLY A 125 1.52 4.53 -6.65
C GLY A 125 2.06 3.56 -5.63
N ALA A 126 1.80 2.28 -5.87
CA ALA A 126 2.34 1.19 -5.10
C ALA A 126 2.73 0.04 -6.02
N VAL A 127 3.79 -0.64 -5.68
CA VAL A 127 4.26 -1.84 -6.36
C VAL A 127 4.10 -3.01 -5.41
N TYR A 128 3.48 -4.07 -5.87
CA TYR A 128 3.27 -5.28 -5.09
C TYR A 128 3.92 -6.44 -5.82
N ALA A 129 4.81 -7.15 -5.14
CA ALA A 129 5.29 -8.45 -5.57
C ALA A 129 4.46 -9.54 -4.89
N GLN A 130 3.84 -10.41 -5.66
CA GLN A 130 3.09 -11.55 -5.15
C GLN A 130 3.89 -12.82 -5.44
N LEU A 131 4.35 -13.46 -4.39
CA LEU A 131 5.13 -14.68 -4.44
C LEU A 131 4.31 -15.85 -3.89
N PHE A 132 4.39 -16.97 -4.57
CA PHE A 132 3.83 -18.22 -4.06
C PHE A 132 4.98 -19.08 -3.54
N GLN A 133 4.89 -19.47 -2.30
CA GLN A 133 5.86 -20.36 -1.67
C GLN A 133 5.13 -21.52 -1.01
N THR A 134 5.68 -22.72 -1.11
CA THR A 134 5.12 -23.85 -0.41
C THR A 134 5.25 -23.68 1.10
N SER A 135 4.25 -24.14 1.85
CA SER A 135 4.25 -23.96 3.31
C SER A 135 5.44 -24.64 4.01
N THR A 136 6.06 -25.61 3.35
CA THR A 136 7.26 -26.31 3.84
C THR A 136 8.52 -25.46 3.76
N ASP A 137 8.55 -24.50 2.85
CA ASP A 137 9.74 -23.66 2.56
C ASP A 137 9.71 -22.34 3.34
N ILE A 138 8.60 -22.07 4.05
CA ILE A 138 8.48 -20.88 4.87
C ILE A 138 9.29 -21.07 6.15
N SER A 139 10.31 -20.25 6.34
CA SER A 139 11.08 -20.21 7.58
C SER A 139 10.31 -19.46 8.67
N ASP A 140 10.51 -19.88 9.93
CA ASP A 140 9.95 -19.16 11.06
C ASP A 140 10.58 -17.78 11.17
N ALA A 141 9.74 -16.75 11.19
CA ALA A 141 10.16 -15.37 11.38
C ALA A 141 9.50 -14.80 12.64
N SER A 142 10.23 -14.05 13.43
CA SER A 142 9.71 -13.35 14.60
C SER A 142 10.36 -11.98 14.74
N SER A 143 9.55 -10.98 15.10
CA SER A 143 10.00 -9.65 15.42
C SER A 143 9.34 -9.19 16.72
N GLY A 144 10.11 -9.15 17.81
CA GLY A 144 9.66 -8.76 19.14
C GLY A 144 8.93 -9.87 19.91
N LEU A 145 7.87 -10.45 19.37
CA LEU A 145 7.13 -11.55 19.97
C LEU A 145 7.36 -12.84 19.19
N LYS A 146 7.63 -13.94 19.90
CA LYS A 146 7.79 -15.26 19.32
C LYS A 146 6.57 -16.12 19.65
N ILE A 147 5.90 -16.63 18.61
CA ILE A 147 4.79 -17.56 18.74
C ILE A 147 5.27 -18.94 18.31
N LYS A 148 5.07 -19.94 19.16
CA LYS A 148 5.32 -21.34 18.84
C LYS A 148 4.00 -22.09 18.85
N ARG A 149 3.66 -22.76 17.75
CA ARG A 149 2.51 -23.64 17.65
C ARG A 149 2.97 -25.08 17.56
N GLU A 150 2.45 -25.91 18.42
CA GLU A 150 2.70 -27.35 18.44
C GLU A 150 1.39 -28.11 18.25
N VAL A 151 1.43 -29.16 17.47
CA VAL A 151 0.29 -30.06 17.29
C VAL A 151 0.63 -31.35 17.98
N ILE A 152 -0.17 -31.71 18.98
CA ILE A 152 -0.01 -32.94 19.77
C ILE A 152 -1.20 -33.85 19.46
N VAL A 153 -0.93 -35.09 19.06
CA VAL A 153 -1.94 -36.11 18.83
C VAL A 153 -1.56 -37.35 19.66
N ASP A 154 -2.49 -37.84 20.45
CA ASP A 154 -2.26 -38.97 21.37
C ASP A 154 -1.01 -38.76 22.24
N SER A 155 -0.83 -37.58 22.79
CA SER A 155 0.32 -37.18 23.60
C SER A 155 1.69 -37.20 22.87
N VAL A 156 1.67 -37.37 21.55
CA VAL A 156 2.89 -37.33 20.72
C VAL A 156 2.97 -36.02 19.97
N LEU A 157 4.10 -35.30 20.12
CA LEU A 157 4.39 -34.09 19.38
C LEU A 157 4.63 -34.43 17.91
N LEU A 158 3.81 -33.85 17.02
CA LEU A 158 4.02 -33.97 15.58
C LEU A 158 5.10 -33.03 15.10
N LYS A 159 6.12 -33.60 14.49
CA LYS A 159 7.18 -32.83 13.85
C LYS A 159 6.70 -32.36 12.46
N ARG A 160 7.15 -31.16 12.04
CA ARG A 160 6.91 -30.61 10.71
C ARG A 160 7.28 -31.65 9.62
N GLY A 161 6.43 -31.80 8.63
CA GLY A 161 6.64 -32.75 7.52
C GLY A 161 6.16 -34.19 7.80
N LYS A 162 5.54 -34.47 8.95
CA LYS A 162 4.88 -35.76 9.20
C LYS A 162 3.44 -35.69 8.76
N THR A 163 3.00 -36.73 8.06
CA THR A 163 1.61 -36.86 7.62
C THR A 163 0.80 -37.58 8.72
N LEU A 164 -0.32 -36.95 9.07
CA LEU A 164 -1.32 -37.58 9.90
C LEU A 164 -2.14 -38.55 9.04
N LYS A 165 -2.18 -39.81 9.40
CA LYS A 165 -3.18 -40.75 8.88
C LYS A 165 -4.45 -40.57 9.69
N VAL A 166 -5.47 -40.00 9.07
CA VAL A 166 -6.81 -39.98 9.63
C VAL A 166 -7.44 -41.32 9.29
N GLY A 167 -7.58 -42.12 10.28
CA GLY A 167 -8.26 -43.41 10.15
C GLY A 167 -9.74 -43.29 10.47
#